data_1eb40f2b996e164c35a31e14c075a26c
#
_entry.id   1eb40f2b996e164c35a31e14c075a26c
#
_cell.length_a   1.000
_cell.length_b   1.000
_cell.length_c   1.000
_cell.angle_alpha   90.00
_cell.angle_beta   90.00
_cell.angle_gamma   90.00
#
_symmetry.space_group_name_H-M   'P 1'
#
loop_
_entity.id
_entity.type
_entity.pdbx_description
1 polymer ?
#
loop_
_entity_poly.entity_id
_entity_poly.type
_entity_poly.pdbx_seq_one_letter_code
_entity_poly.pdbx_strand_id
1 'polypeptide(L)'
;LLEWVEPFLHDKQLEETTEVVNDFFKVDGDAEKLQKKLCELDDEMEGSWLKPLWDDMYLKFRDPLPTGMHFNILLDNKNHENRYTRAELAGRVSRLVTEFYHLIIDGEVAPVVKNGVPQDMSQYKKFFKSIRIPRVERDEFRVAAFEKRNNHVIILYKRNVYKVNVTNSEGEMYQSREIANAIERTFQEEQSEGANVGIFTTAKRDEAAKIYDQLIVSKVNADHLQAIADSLIVLSMDEESSTSEEAIENLMLNGTNKYFDKTIQVILTNKGELGYSIEHSSVDGTTIFAVISYVNEGLESDEPETIYTTEPTLMEKQQWELSAEIKKSLMRFEKDHARVKKEFSIKTTIFNSFGSDEIKKMNISPDAFFHMALQIAQYRTFGTFRSVYEPVSVRAFYEGRTECARATSMEKLDLVKALENGEESHEVLYDLMQKASAAHTDRIVRCRKGFGVERHMYGLEQMYTLHGEDLGMTDRPALFSDTGYLTMRHDFISTSGMAYDNVKYRIFGPVVEGGFGLAYILLDQSISINISSSADEAGHAQKLTNHLEDAFLELRQIANRII
;
A
#
# COMPACT_ATOMS: atom_id res chain seq x y z
N LEU A 1 -25.74 -6.23 4.04
CA LEU A 1 -25.50 -4.79 3.93
C LEU A 1 -26.02 -4.04 5.16
N LEU A 2 -27.28 -4.26 5.62
CA LEU A 2 -27.87 -3.56 6.77
C LEU A 2 -27.02 -3.69 8.04
N GLU A 3 -26.55 -4.90 8.38
CA GLU A 3 -25.61 -5.14 9.49
C GLU A 3 -24.36 -4.22 9.45
N TRP A 4 -23.94 -3.79 8.25
CA TRP A 4 -22.73 -3.01 8.07
C TRP A 4 -22.95 -1.50 8.11
N VAL A 5 -24.17 -1.04 7.82
CA VAL A 5 -24.55 0.38 7.91
C VAL A 5 -25.12 0.76 9.30
N GLU A 6 -25.74 -0.19 10.00
CA GLU A 6 -26.39 0.01 11.30
C GLU A 6 -25.53 0.77 12.32
N PRO A 7 -24.21 0.51 12.47
CA PRO A 7 -23.38 1.19 13.47
C PRO A 7 -23.30 2.72 13.32
N PHE A 8 -23.64 3.26 12.15
CA PHE A 8 -23.49 4.68 11.82
C PHE A 8 -24.79 5.47 11.85
N LEU A 9 -25.93 4.78 12.05
CA LEU A 9 -27.24 5.37 11.86
C LEU A 9 -28.03 5.42 13.18
N HIS A 10 -28.90 6.40 13.31
CA HIS A 10 -29.94 6.41 14.32
C HIS A 10 -31.22 5.77 13.75
N ASP A 11 -32.14 5.39 14.63
CA ASP A 11 -33.33 4.58 14.32
C ASP A 11 -34.06 5.02 13.05
N LYS A 12 -34.36 6.31 12.93
CA LYS A 12 -35.05 6.84 11.75
C LYS A 12 -34.26 6.72 10.45
N GLN A 13 -32.95 6.96 10.50
CA GLN A 13 -32.08 6.82 9.34
C GLN A 13 -31.92 5.34 8.93
N LEU A 14 -31.86 4.45 9.94
CA LEU A 14 -31.82 3.01 9.71
C LEU A 14 -33.11 2.51 9.06
N GLU A 15 -34.28 3.02 9.50
CA GLU A 15 -35.57 2.73 8.84
C GLU A 15 -35.56 3.19 7.37
N GLU A 16 -35.17 4.44 7.10
CA GLU A 16 -35.09 5.01 5.74
C GLU A 16 -34.12 4.20 4.85
N THR A 17 -32.90 3.90 5.33
CA THR A 17 -31.94 3.07 4.60
C THR A 17 -32.47 1.63 4.40
N THR A 18 -33.18 1.07 5.39
CA THR A 18 -33.78 -0.27 5.26
C THR A 18 -34.82 -0.32 4.16
N GLU A 19 -35.65 0.70 4.01
CA GLU A 19 -36.63 0.80 2.92
C GLU A 19 -35.93 0.85 1.56
N VAL A 20 -34.88 1.67 1.44
CA VAL A 20 -34.08 1.80 0.19
C VAL A 20 -33.38 0.48 -0.17
N VAL A 21 -32.80 -0.22 0.80
CA VAL A 21 -32.17 -1.53 0.60
C VAL A 21 -33.21 -2.55 0.14
N ASN A 22 -34.37 -2.61 0.80
CA ASN A 22 -35.43 -3.55 0.45
C ASN A 22 -36.00 -3.28 -0.95
N ASP A 23 -36.13 -2.01 -1.34
CA ASP A 23 -36.59 -1.63 -2.69
C ASP A 23 -35.55 -2.02 -3.75
N PHE A 24 -34.28 -1.81 -3.49
CA PHE A 24 -33.18 -2.18 -4.41
C PHE A 24 -33.10 -3.70 -4.65
N PHE A 25 -33.26 -4.51 -3.59
CA PHE A 25 -33.15 -5.97 -3.65
C PHE A 25 -34.50 -6.70 -3.82
N LYS A 26 -35.60 -5.99 -4.08
CA LYS A 26 -36.88 -6.65 -4.36
C LYS A 26 -36.82 -7.50 -5.63
N VAL A 27 -37.71 -8.47 -5.73
CA VAL A 27 -37.87 -9.30 -6.96
C VAL A 27 -38.15 -8.40 -8.17
N ASP A 28 -37.51 -8.69 -9.28
CA ASP A 28 -37.53 -7.89 -10.51
C ASP A 28 -37.03 -6.43 -10.31
N GLY A 29 -36.32 -6.16 -9.21
CA GLY A 29 -35.75 -4.88 -8.88
C GLY A 29 -34.41 -4.57 -9.61
N ASP A 30 -33.84 -3.44 -9.28
CA ASP A 30 -32.61 -2.97 -9.93
C ASP A 30 -31.42 -3.87 -9.64
N ALA A 31 -31.32 -4.41 -8.41
CA ALA A 31 -30.26 -5.34 -8.04
C ALA A 31 -30.23 -6.57 -8.94
N GLU A 32 -31.39 -7.15 -9.28
CA GLU A 32 -31.46 -8.36 -10.12
C GLU A 32 -30.99 -8.10 -11.55
N LYS A 33 -31.36 -6.95 -12.13
CA LYS A 33 -30.90 -6.55 -13.47
C LYS A 33 -29.38 -6.36 -13.51
N LEU A 34 -28.84 -5.63 -12.53
CA LEU A 34 -27.41 -5.37 -12.43
C LEU A 34 -26.60 -6.64 -12.12
N GLN A 35 -27.13 -7.50 -11.24
CA GLN A 35 -26.53 -8.81 -10.93
C GLN A 35 -26.43 -9.70 -12.17
N LYS A 36 -27.51 -9.76 -12.97
CA LYS A 36 -27.47 -10.51 -14.22
C LYS A 36 -26.38 -10.00 -15.14
N LYS A 37 -26.24 -8.68 -15.26
CA LYS A 37 -25.19 -8.06 -16.08
C LYS A 37 -23.78 -8.34 -15.55
N LEU A 38 -23.62 -8.35 -14.22
CA LEU A 38 -22.34 -8.71 -13.59
C LEU A 38 -21.98 -10.19 -13.82
N CYS A 39 -22.95 -11.10 -13.78
CA CYS A 39 -22.74 -12.50 -14.13
C CYS A 39 -22.39 -12.68 -15.62
N GLU A 40 -23.03 -11.94 -16.53
CA GLU A 40 -22.66 -11.95 -17.95
C GLU A 40 -21.21 -11.50 -18.15
N LEU A 41 -20.76 -10.46 -17.45
CA LEU A 41 -19.36 -10.02 -17.47
C LEU A 41 -18.41 -11.11 -16.96
N ASP A 42 -18.76 -11.79 -15.87
CA ASP A 42 -17.95 -12.88 -15.30
C ASP A 42 -17.84 -14.06 -16.28
N ASP A 43 -18.95 -14.44 -16.92
CA ASP A 43 -19.01 -15.52 -17.92
C ASP A 43 -18.19 -15.20 -19.19
N GLU A 44 -18.11 -13.94 -19.59
CA GLU A 44 -17.34 -13.48 -20.76
C GLU A 44 -15.84 -13.37 -20.50
N MET A 45 -15.41 -13.38 -19.23
CA MET A 45 -14.02 -13.13 -18.84
C MET A 45 -13.25 -14.42 -18.54
N GLU A 46 -12.00 -14.46 -18.99
CA GLU A 46 -11.01 -15.45 -18.51
C GLU A 46 -10.34 -14.90 -17.22
N GLY A 47 -11.03 -14.88 -16.10
CA GLY A 47 -10.42 -14.40 -14.86
C GLY A 47 -11.41 -13.76 -13.89
N SER A 48 -10.92 -12.85 -13.06
CA SER A 48 -11.75 -12.13 -12.09
C SER A 48 -12.50 -10.98 -12.75
N TRP A 49 -13.84 -10.98 -12.66
CA TRP A 49 -14.67 -9.85 -13.12
C TRP A 49 -14.29 -8.52 -12.43
N LEU A 50 -13.80 -8.60 -11.20
CA LEU A 50 -13.42 -7.42 -10.43
C LEU A 50 -12.15 -6.77 -10.99
N LYS A 51 -11.20 -7.56 -11.49
CA LYS A 51 -9.86 -7.08 -11.84
C LYS A 51 -9.87 -5.92 -12.84
N PRO A 52 -10.52 -5.95 -14.01
CA PRO A 52 -10.50 -4.84 -14.95
C PRO A 52 -11.16 -3.59 -14.41
N LEU A 53 -12.25 -3.74 -13.65
CA LEU A 53 -12.94 -2.61 -13.00
C LEU A 53 -12.06 -1.98 -11.91
N TRP A 54 -11.33 -2.81 -11.18
CA TRP A 54 -10.42 -2.40 -10.12
C TRP A 54 -9.15 -1.73 -10.66
N ASP A 55 -8.54 -2.31 -11.68
CA ASP A 55 -7.38 -1.73 -12.38
C ASP A 55 -7.78 -0.37 -13.00
N ASP A 56 -8.96 -0.25 -13.59
CA ASP A 56 -9.47 0.99 -14.19
C ASP A 56 -9.67 2.09 -13.13
N MET A 57 -10.23 1.76 -11.97
CA MET A 57 -10.38 2.68 -10.85
C MET A 57 -9.02 3.25 -10.41
N TYR A 58 -8.01 2.40 -10.25
CA TYR A 58 -6.66 2.84 -9.88
C TYR A 58 -6.03 3.73 -10.96
N LEU A 59 -6.14 3.34 -12.24
CA LEU A 59 -5.52 4.08 -13.34
C LEU A 59 -6.21 5.42 -13.65
N LYS A 60 -7.47 5.58 -13.28
CA LYS A 60 -8.23 6.83 -13.33
C LYS A 60 -7.98 7.78 -12.16
N PHE A 61 -7.23 7.36 -11.15
CA PHE A 61 -6.84 8.25 -10.05
C PHE A 61 -5.96 9.39 -10.57
N ARG A 62 -6.34 10.66 -10.27
CA ARG A 62 -5.70 11.85 -10.86
C ARG A 62 -4.86 12.67 -9.90
N ASP A 63 -4.96 12.43 -8.58
CA ASP A 63 -4.17 13.14 -7.59
C ASP A 63 -2.71 12.62 -7.52
N PRO A 64 -1.80 13.30 -6.80
CA PRO A 64 -0.42 12.87 -6.65
C PRO A 64 -0.27 11.44 -6.11
N LEU A 65 0.55 10.62 -6.78
CA LEU A 65 0.76 9.23 -6.39
C LEU A 65 1.40 9.04 -5.01
N PRO A 66 2.41 9.83 -4.59
CA PRO A 66 3.10 9.60 -3.33
C PRO A 66 2.18 9.55 -2.12
N THR A 67 1.18 10.43 -2.07
CA THR A 67 0.23 10.55 -0.96
C THR A 67 -1.07 9.79 -1.18
N GLY A 68 -1.41 9.44 -2.43
CA GLY A 68 -2.69 8.84 -2.78
C GLY A 68 -2.63 7.35 -3.14
N MET A 69 -1.50 6.88 -3.69
CA MET A 69 -1.40 5.52 -4.25
C MET A 69 -0.21 4.69 -3.76
N HIS A 70 0.72 5.30 -3.03
CA HIS A 70 1.85 4.57 -2.51
C HIS A 70 1.61 4.06 -1.10
N PHE A 71 2.11 2.87 -0.82
CA PHE A 71 2.41 2.46 0.54
C PHE A 71 3.92 2.31 0.71
N ASN A 72 4.39 2.73 1.87
CA ASN A 72 5.82 2.81 2.16
C ASN A 72 6.14 1.93 3.37
N ILE A 73 7.29 1.29 3.32
CA ILE A 73 7.76 0.34 4.33
C ILE A 73 9.20 0.68 4.65
N LEU A 74 9.55 0.81 5.91
CA LEU A 74 10.93 0.91 6.38
C LEU A 74 11.26 -0.36 7.18
N LEU A 75 12.30 -1.05 6.78
CA LEU A 75 12.78 -2.25 7.48
C LEU A 75 13.65 -1.87 8.69
N ASP A 76 13.72 -2.77 9.65
CA ASP A 76 14.71 -2.73 10.72
C ASP A 76 16.03 -3.33 10.18
N ASN A 77 17.12 -2.61 10.31
CA ASN A 77 18.44 -3.06 9.82
C ASN A 77 19.27 -3.85 10.85
N LYS A 78 18.69 -4.22 11.99
CA LYS A 78 19.41 -4.88 13.10
C LYS A 78 20.27 -6.06 12.68
N ASN A 79 19.81 -6.84 11.70
CA ASN A 79 20.47 -8.06 11.27
C ASN A 79 21.64 -7.82 10.30
N HIS A 80 21.74 -6.64 9.69
CA HIS A 80 22.80 -6.26 8.76
C HIS A 80 23.42 -4.89 9.06
N GLU A 81 23.14 -4.32 10.22
CA GLU A 81 23.71 -3.05 10.67
C GLU A 81 25.24 -3.08 10.62
N ASN A 82 25.84 -2.07 9.97
CA ASN A 82 27.28 -1.94 9.76
C ASN A 82 27.96 -3.07 8.96
N ARG A 83 27.19 -3.99 8.34
CA ARG A 83 27.74 -5.07 7.51
C ARG A 83 28.17 -4.59 6.12
N TYR A 84 27.49 -3.59 5.58
CA TYR A 84 27.67 -3.08 4.23
C TYR A 84 27.88 -1.57 4.20
N THR A 85 28.77 -1.09 3.33
CA THR A 85 28.72 0.29 2.86
C THR A 85 27.44 0.50 2.02
N ARG A 86 27.06 1.75 1.77
CA ARG A 86 25.88 2.03 0.96
C ARG A 86 25.99 1.50 -0.48
N ALA A 87 27.18 1.54 -1.08
CA ALA A 87 27.43 0.95 -2.40
C ALA A 87 27.35 -0.58 -2.38
N GLU A 88 27.92 -1.24 -1.36
CA GLU A 88 27.81 -2.69 -1.18
C GLU A 88 26.38 -3.12 -0.94
N LEU A 89 25.62 -2.40 -0.12
CA LEU A 89 24.20 -2.66 0.10
C LEU A 89 23.40 -2.53 -1.20
N ALA A 90 23.65 -1.48 -2.01
CA ALA A 90 23.01 -1.30 -3.31
C ALA A 90 23.36 -2.44 -4.28
N GLY A 91 24.61 -2.85 -4.33
CA GLY A 91 25.07 -3.99 -5.13
C GLY A 91 24.38 -5.30 -4.71
N ARG A 92 24.32 -5.55 -3.40
CA ARG A 92 23.71 -6.76 -2.83
C ARG A 92 22.19 -6.81 -3.08
N VAL A 93 21.50 -5.71 -2.85
CA VAL A 93 20.06 -5.59 -3.14
C VAL A 93 19.79 -5.79 -4.64
N SER A 94 20.58 -5.17 -5.51
CA SER A 94 20.44 -5.34 -6.97
C SER A 94 20.59 -6.81 -7.39
N ARG A 95 21.55 -7.51 -6.81
CA ARG A 95 21.78 -8.94 -7.05
C ARG A 95 20.60 -9.79 -6.57
N LEU A 96 20.17 -9.63 -5.32
CA LEU A 96 19.07 -10.41 -4.72
C LEU A 96 17.74 -10.18 -5.46
N VAL A 97 17.46 -8.95 -5.87
CA VAL A 97 16.30 -8.63 -6.70
C VAL A 97 16.37 -9.36 -8.05
N THR A 98 17.56 -9.41 -8.67
CA THR A 98 17.76 -10.12 -9.94
C THR A 98 17.60 -11.63 -9.78
N GLU A 99 18.10 -12.21 -8.70
CA GLU A 99 17.92 -13.62 -8.36
C GLU A 99 16.44 -13.95 -8.21
N PHE A 100 15.68 -13.16 -7.43
CA PHE A 100 14.24 -13.38 -7.25
C PHE A 100 13.49 -13.24 -8.58
N TYR A 101 13.87 -12.27 -9.42
CA TYR A 101 13.31 -12.12 -10.75
C TYR A 101 13.56 -13.37 -11.63
N HIS A 102 14.77 -13.96 -11.57
CA HIS A 102 15.07 -15.20 -12.28
C HIS A 102 14.23 -16.38 -11.77
N LEU A 103 14.01 -16.50 -10.45
CA LEU A 103 13.11 -17.51 -9.87
C LEU A 103 11.68 -17.37 -10.40
N ILE A 104 11.19 -16.15 -10.63
CA ILE A 104 9.87 -15.93 -11.24
C ILE A 104 9.86 -16.43 -12.69
N ILE A 105 10.89 -16.13 -13.48
CA ILE A 105 11.00 -16.57 -14.87
C ILE A 105 11.03 -18.10 -14.96
N ASP A 106 11.81 -18.74 -14.10
CA ASP A 106 11.98 -20.20 -14.07
C ASP A 106 10.78 -20.94 -13.47
N GLY A 107 9.83 -20.20 -12.87
CA GLY A 107 8.68 -20.79 -12.16
C GLY A 107 9.08 -21.50 -10.86
N GLU A 108 10.21 -21.11 -10.26
CA GLU A 108 10.78 -21.70 -9.05
C GLU A 108 10.36 -21.01 -7.76
N VAL A 109 9.60 -19.92 -7.84
CA VAL A 109 9.04 -19.29 -6.64
C VAL A 109 8.04 -20.24 -6.00
N ALA A 110 8.28 -20.58 -4.74
CA ALA A 110 7.41 -21.49 -4.00
C ALA A 110 5.96 -20.98 -3.97
N PRO A 111 4.96 -21.82 -4.23
CA PRO A 111 3.57 -21.45 -4.12
C PRO A 111 3.22 -21.00 -2.70
N VAL A 112 2.56 -19.86 -2.59
CA VAL A 112 2.06 -19.37 -1.29
C VAL A 112 0.83 -20.18 -0.91
N VAL A 113 0.85 -20.83 0.26
CA VAL A 113 -0.28 -21.58 0.81
C VAL A 113 -0.65 -21.00 2.17
N LYS A 114 -1.92 -20.60 2.36
CA LYS A 114 -2.44 -20.09 3.64
C LYS A 114 -3.55 -21.00 4.14
N ASN A 115 -3.37 -21.56 5.33
CA ASN A 115 -4.34 -22.50 5.94
C ASN A 115 -4.72 -23.67 4.98
N GLY A 116 -3.76 -24.21 4.25
CA GLY A 116 -3.97 -25.29 3.27
C GLY A 116 -4.57 -24.84 1.93
N VAL A 117 -4.85 -23.56 1.73
CA VAL A 117 -5.42 -23.02 0.49
C VAL A 117 -4.34 -22.32 -0.33
N PRO A 118 -4.09 -22.76 -1.59
CA PRO A 118 -3.19 -22.06 -2.51
C PRO A 118 -3.66 -20.64 -2.74
N GLN A 119 -2.70 -19.70 -2.80
CA GLN A 119 -2.95 -18.30 -3.08
C GLN A 119 -2.56 -17.96 -4.50
N ASP A 120 -3.32 -17.08 -5.14
CA ASP A 120 -3.00 -16.58 -6.48
C ASP A 120 -1.61 -15.92 -6.51
N MET A 121 -0.86 -16.24 -7.57
CA MET A 121 0.51 -15.78 -7.80
C MET A 121 0.62 -14.83 -9.01
N SER A 122 -0.49 -14.42 -9.61
CA SER A 122 -0.51 -13.60 -10.83
C SER A 122 0.20 -12.25 -10.68
N GLN A 123 0.17 -11.67 -9.46
CA GLN A 123 0.85 -10.40 -9.16
C GLN A 123 2.37 -10.48 -9.23
N TYR A 124 2.97 -11.68 -9.10
CA TYR A 124 4.43 -11.87 -9.20
C TYR A 124 4.98 -11.44 -10.57
N LYS A 125 4.19 -11.59 -11.62
CA LYS A 125 4.51 -11.12 -12.97
C LYS A 125 4.44 -9.58 -13.13
N LYS A 126 4.09 -8.85 -12.06
CA LYS A 126 3.95 -7.39 -12.07
C LYS A 126 4.92 -6.69 -11.11
N PHE A 127 5.80 -7.43 -10.41
CA PHE A 127 6.74 -6.83 -9.47
C PHE A 127 7.86 -6.07 -10.17
N PHE A 128 8.41 -6.65 -11.23
CA PHE A 128 9.59 -6.14 -11.91
C PHE A 128 9.29 -5.71 -13.33
N LYS A 129 10.12 -4.81 -13.87
CA LYS A 129 9.98 -4.27 -15.23
C LYS A 129 8.60 -3.65 -15.48
N SER A 130 7.98 -3.14 -14.43
CA SER A 130 6.61 -2.61 -14.42
C SER A 130 6.58 -1.15 -13.97
N ILE A 131 5.69 -0.41 -14.58
CA ILE A 131 5.59 1.04 -14.39
C ILE A 131 4.17 1.53 -14.73
N ARG A 132 3.72 2.55 -14.01
CA ARG A 132 2.55 3.35 -14.36
C ARG A 132 3.00 4.53 -15.22
N ILE A 133 2.52 4.62 -16.45
CA ILE A 133 2.84 5.70 -17.38
C ILE A 133 1.75 6.75 -17.31
N PRO A 134 2.10 8.03 -17.03
CA PRO A 134 1.08 9.08 -16.94
C PRO A 134 0.48 9.37 -18.31
N ARG A 135 -0.85 9.40 -18.36
CA ARG A 135 -1.65 9.82 -19.50
C ARG A 135 -2.76 10.77 -19.04
N VAL A 136 -3.29 11.55 -19.95
CA VAL A 136 -4.44 12.41 -19.67
C VAL A 136 -5.66 11.53 -19.40
N GLU A 137 -6.45 11.88 -18.38
CA GLU A 137 -7.66 11.20 -17.89
C GLU A 137 -7.43 9.81 -17.28
N ARG A 138 -6.59 8.96 -17.88
CA ARG A 138 -6.36 7.59 -17.43
C ARG A 138 -4.93 7.15 -17.74
N ASP A 139 -4.18 6.79 -16.71
CA ASP A 139 -2.82 6.28 -16.86
C ASP A 139 -2.81 4.89 -17.52
N GLU A 140 -1.64 4.50 -18.00
CA GLU A 140 -1.35 3.19 -18.55
C GLU A 140 -0.47 2.39 -17.57
N PHE A 141 -0.80 1.12 -17.33
CA PHE A 141 0.10 0.22 -16.62
C PHE A 141 0.83 -0.67 -17.62
N ARG A 142 2.15 -0.65 -17.56
CA ARG A 142 3.01 -1.38 -18.49
C ARG A 142 3.92 -2.33 -17.74
N VAL A 143 4.07 -3.55 -18.28
CA VAL A 143 5.09 -4.53 -17.90
C VAL A 143 5.93 -4.86 -19.12
N ALA A 144 7.24 -4.74 -19.03
CA ALA A 144 8.14 -5.12 -20.12
C ALA A 144 8.33 -6.64 -20.18
N ALA A 145 8.86 -7.14 -21.30
CA ALA A 145 9.08 -8.55 -21.51
C ALA A 145 9.98 -9.17 -20.44
N PHE A 146 9.60 -10.36 -19.99
CA PHE A 146 10.36 -11.15 -19.02
C PHE A 146 11.44 -11.94 -19.72
N GLU A 147 12.69 -11.56 -19.48
CA GLU A 147 13.88 -12.22 -20.01
C GLU A 147 15.06 -12.05 -19.06
N LYS A 148 15.98 -13.02 -19.07
CA LYS A 148 17.15 -12.99 -18.16
C LYS A 148 18.28 -12.07 -18.65
N ARG A 149 18.29 -11.72 -19.94
CA ARG A 149 19.39 -10.99 -20.59
C ARG A 149 19.27 -9.49 -20.43
N ASN A 150 20.41 -8.83 -20.36
CA ASN A 150 20.51 -7.36 -20.41
C ASN A 150 19.60 -6.63 -19.42
N ASN A 151 19.36 -7.25 -18.25
CA ASN A 151 18.57 -6.59 -17.20
C ASN A 151 19.42 -5.53 -16.51
N HIS A 152 18.74 -4.51 -16.02
CA HIS A 152 19.37 -3.41 -15.32
C HIS A 152 18.46 -2.88 -14.20
N VAL A 153 19.06 -2.17 -13.28
CA VAL A 153 18.37 -1.34 -12.28
C VAL A 153 18.65 0.14 -12.59
N ILE A 154 17.77 1.01 -12.12
CA ILE A 154 18.02 2.45 -12.14
C ILE A 154 18.46 2.88 -10.75
N ILE A 155 19.54 3.69 -10.68
CA ILE A 155 19.98 4.33 -9.44
C ILE A 155 19.72 5.82 -9.54
N LEU A 156 19.07 6.37 -8.50
CA LEU A 156 18.86 7.82 -8.35
C LEU A 156 19.81 8.34 -7.27
N TYR A 157 20.73 9.22 -7.67
CA TYR A 157 21.74 9.79 -6.79
C TYR A 157 22.05 11.24 -7.16
N LYS A 158 22.11 12.14 -6.19
CA LYS A 158 22.33 13.57 -6.41
C LYS A 158 21.47 14.12 -7.55
N ARG A 159 20.18 13.77 -7.56
CA ARG A 159 19.19 14.22 -8.56
C ARG A 159 19.47 13.76 -10.00
N ASN A 160 20.47 12.91 -10.20
CA ASN A 160 20.81 12.26 -11.46
C ASN A 160 20.20 10.86 -11.55
N VAL A 161 20.04 10.39 -12.77
CA VAL A 161 19.55 9.04 -13.11
C VAL A 161 20.70 8.25 -13.72
N TYR A 162 20.91 7.05 -13.20
CA TYR A 162 21.94 6.13 -13.70
C TYR A 162 21.34 4.77 -14.03
N LYS A 163 21.77 4.21 -15.16
CA LYS A 163 21.47 2.82 -15.54
C LYS A 163 22.63 1.94 -15.12
N VAL A 164 22.35 0.83 -14.42
CA VAL A 164 23.34 -0.14 -13.97
C VAL A 164 22.92 -1.52 -14.43
N ASN A 165 23.74 -2.15 -15.29
CA ASN A 165 23.45 -3.50 -15.76
C ASN A 165 23.65 -4.50 -14.60
N VAL A 166 22.73 -5.45 -14.48
CA VAL A 166 22.76 -6.53 -13.47
C VAL A 166 22.85 -7.91 -14.08
N THR A 167 22.58 -8.03 -15.39
CA THR A 167 22.88 -9.25 -16.20
C THR A 167 23.51 -8.87 -17.53
N ASN A 168 24.33 -9.78 -18.08
CA ASN A 168 24.95 -9.64 -19.39
C ASN A 168 24.02 -10.11 -20.54
N SER A 169 24.56 -10.16 -21.76
CA SER A 169 23.85 -10.60 -22.96
C SER A 169 23.50 -12.09 -22.97
N GLU A 170 24.17 -12.89 -22.15
CA GLU A 170 23.91 -14.33 -21.98
C GLU A 170 22.88 -14.60 -20.87
N GLY A 171 22.55 -13.59 -20.04
CA GLY A 171 21.66 -13.70 -18.90
C GLY A 171 22.37 -14.08 -17.60
N GLU A 172 23.70 -14.05 -17.59
CA GLU A 172 24.49 -14.26 -16.39
C GLU A 172 24.45 -13.00 -15.50
N MET A 173 24.30 -13.20 -14.21
CA MET A 173 24.21 -12.10 -13.23
C MET A 173 25.59 -11.62 -12.82
N TYR A 174 25.77 -10.30 -12.76
CA TYR A 174 26.97 -9.69 -12.17
C TYR A 174 27.02 -9.96 -10.66
N GLN A 175 28.21 -10.07 -10.09
CA GLN A 175 28.38 -10.20 -8.63
C GLN A 175 28.02 -8.88 -7.93
N SER A 176 27.52 -8.98 -6.69
CA SER A 176 27.21 -7.81 -5.87
C SER A 176 28.39 -6.85 -5.76
N ARG A 177 29.61 -7.39 -5.61
CA ARG A 177 30.83 -6.61 -5.51
C ARG A 177 31.19 -5.84 -6.79
N GLU A 178 30.92 -6.42 -7.95
CA GLU A 178 31.16 -5.74 -9.25
C GLU A 178 30.21 -4.55 -9.41
N ILE A 179 28.93 -4.75 -9.08
CA ILE A 179 27.90 -3.70 -9.09
C ILE A 179 28.29 -2.61 -8.08
N ALA A 180 28.67 -2.99 -6.85
CA ALA A 180 29.08 -2.07 -5.79
C ALA A 180 30.28 -1.21 -6.22
N ASN A 181 31.30 -1.82 -6.84
CA ASN A 181 32.49 -1.11 -7.33
C ASN A 181 32.15 -0.08 -8.40
N ALA A 182 31.21 -0.39 -9.30
CA ALA A 182 30.76 0.57 -10.32
C ALA A 182 30.01 1.76 -9.68
N ILE A 183 29.16 1.48 -8.67
CA ILE A 183 28.43 2.50 -7.91
C ILE A 183 29.38 3.39 -7.14
N GLU A 184 30.30 2.81 -6.39
CA GLU A 184 31.25 3.57 -5.56
C GLU A 184 32.14 4.48 -6.38
N ARG A 185 32.68 3.98 -7.50
CA ARG A 185 33.47 4.78 -8.45
C ARG A 185 32.67 5.98 -8.95
N THR A 186 31.42 5.77 -9.37
CA THR A 186 30.54 6.85 -9.83
C THR A 186 30.26 7.86 -8.72
N PHE A 187 30.05 7.41 -7.47
CA PHE A 187 29.81 8.31 -6.34
C PHE A 187 31.03 9.17 -6.00
N GLN A 188 32.24 8.64 -6.18
CA GLN A 188 33.48 9.39 -5.97
C GLN A 188 33.71 10.44 -7.09
N GLU A 189 33.32 10.12 -8.33
CA GLU A 189 33.51 10.99 -9.49
C GLU A 189 32.41 12.07 -9.63
N GLU A 190 31.18 11.77 -9.17
CA GLU A 190 30.04 12.67 -9.36
C GLU A 190 30.02 13.80 -8.32
N GLN A 191 30.29 15.00 -8.79
CA GLN A 191 30.30 16.22 -7.96
C GLN A 191 29.09 17.13 -8.20
N SER A 192 28.34 16.91 -9.28
CA SER A 192 27.24 17.79 -9.70
C SER A 192 25.88 17.23 -9.33
N GLU A 193 24.94 18.13 -9.00
CA GLU A 193 23.54 17.78 -8.89
C GLU A 193 22.85 17.80 -10.27
N GLY A 194 21.93 16.86 -10.47
CA GLY A 194 21.12 16.77 -11.67
C GLY A 194 19.85 17.62 -11.63
N ALA A 195 19.03 17.46 -12.63
CA ALA A 195 17.79 18.21 -12.78
C ALA A 195 16.58 17.61 -12.03
N ASN A 196 16.78 16.51 -11.27
CA ASN A 196 15.70 15.81 -10.56
C ASN A 196 14.49 15.51 -11.46
N VAL A 197 14.75 14.93 -12.64
CA VAL A 197 13.69 14.71 -13.64
C VAL A 197 12.52 13.92 -13.07
N GLY A 198 12.77 12.94 -12.17
CA GLY A 198 11.73 12.14 -11.53
C GLY A 198 10.67 12.94 -10.75
N ILE A 199 10.94 14.21 -10.42
CA ILE A 199 10.00 15.04 -9.65
C ILE A 199 8.62 15.19 -10.31
N PHE A 200 8.54 15.11 -11.65
CA PHE A 200 7.24 15.21 -12.34
C PHE A 200 6.26 14.10 -11.93
N THR A 201 6.75 12.96 -11.43
CA THR A 201 5.92 11.85 -10.94
C THR A 201 5.20 12.17 -9.63
N THR A 202 5.57 13.28 -8.96
CA THR A 202 4.87 13.79 -7.76
C THR A 202 3.70 14.71 -8.09
N ALA A 203 3.52 15.09 -9.37
CA ALA A 203 2.46 16.01 -9.77
C ALA A 203 1.10 15.31 -9.92
N LYS A 204 0.02 16.09 -10.02
CA LYS A 204 -1.27 15.58 -10.47
C LYS A 204 -1.10 14.89 -11.82
N ARG A 205 -1.81 13.78 -12.02
CA ARG A 205 -1.53 12.88 -13.15
C ARG A 205 -1.59 13.53 -14.53
N ASP A 206 -2.55 14.42 -14.76
CA ASP A 206 -2.67 15.12 -16.04
C ASP A 206 -1.54 16.13 -16.26
N GLU A 207 -0.95 16.68 -15.20
CA GLU A 207 0.25 17.53 -15.30
C GLU A 207 1.50 16.68 -15.53
N ALA A 208 1.61 15.54 -14.85
CA ALA A 208 2.68 14.56 -15.09
C ALA A 208 2.65 14.07 -16.55
N ALA A 209 1.47 13.76 -17.10
CA ALA A 209 1.28 13.34 -18.48
C ALA A 209 1.81 14.38 -19.48
N LYS A 210 1.49 15.66 -19.27
CA LYS A 210 1.98 16.74 -20.14
C LYS A 210 3.51 16.85 -20.18
N ILE A 211 4.17 16.67 -19.04
CA ILE A 211 5.65 16.68 -18.98
C ILE A 211 6.23 15.42 -19.60
N TYR A 212 5.62 14.27 -19.34
CA TYR A 212 6.02 13.02 -19.99
C TYR A 212 5.97 13.13 -21.51
N ASP A 213 4.88 13.68 -22.08
CA ASP A 213 4.71 13.90 -23.51
C ASP A 213 5.75 14.89 -24.07
N GLN A 214 6.12 15.94 -23.33
CA GLN A 214 7.20 16.85 -23.73
C GLN A 214 8.58 16.18 -23.69
N LEU A 215 8.85 15.31 -22.71
CA LEU A 215 10.12 14.61 -22.59
C LEU A 215 10.33 13.62 -23.74
N ILE A 216 9.31 12.85 -24.14
CA ILE A 216 9.43 11.84 -25.20
C ILE A 216 9.62 12.44 -26.62
N VAL A 217 9.48 13.75 -26.80
CA VAL A 217 9.79 14.43 -28.08
C VAL A 217 11.28 14.27 -28.42
N SER A 218 12.17 14.35 -27.44
CA SER A 218 13.58 14.01 -27.62
C SER A 218 13.76 12.50 -27.63
N LYS A 219 14.39 11.97 -28.66
CA LYS A 219 14.73 10.53 -28.75
C LYS A 219 15.63 10.10 -27.60
N VAL A 220 16.56 10.93 -27.16
CA VAL A 220 17.45 10.68 -26.03
C VAL A 220 16.62 10.51 -24.72
N ASN A 221 15.72 11.44 -24.45
CA ASN A 221 14.86 11.37 -23.28
C ASN A 221 13.89 10.18 -23.36
N ALA A 222 13.35 9.88 -24.53
CA ALA A 222 12.47 8.74 -24.73
C ALA A 222 13.21 7.42 -24.41
N ASP A 223 14.48 7.29 -24.85
CA ASP A 223 15.29 6.11 -24.53
C ASP A 223 15.59 6.01 -23.02
N HIS A 224 15.80 7.14 -22.33
CA HIS A 224 15.99 7.17 -20.88
C HIS A 224 14.72 6.79 -20.10
N LEU A 225 13.55 7.32 -20.50
CA LEU A 225 12.27 6.94 -19.94
C LEU A 225 11.96 5.46 -20.18
N GLN A 226 12.31 4.95 -21.36
CA GLN A 226 12.20 3.52 -21.68
C GLN A 226 13.12 2.68 -20.79
N ALA A 227 14.36 3.11 -20.55
CA ALA A 227 15.29 2.43 -19.65
C ALA A 227 14.75 2.40 -18.21
N ILE A 228 14.13 3.48 -17.72
CA ILE A 228 13.46 3.49 -16.40
C ILE A 228 12.30 2.50 -16.41
N ALA A 229 11.46 2.49 -17.44
CA ALA A 229 10.32 1.61 -17.55
C ALA A 229 10.74 0.12 -17.55
N ASP A 230 11.79 -0.23 -18.27
CA ASP A 230 12.29 -1.60 -18.44
C ASP A 230 13.22 -2.06 -17.32
N SER A 231 13.64 -1.19 -16.40
CA SER A 231 14.46 -1.57 -15.24
C SER A 231 13.72 -2.54 -14.34
N LEU A 232 14.44 -3.43 -13.67
CA LEU A 232 13.85 -4.30 -12.65
C LEU A 232 13.18 -3.47 -11.56
N ILE A 233 13.92 -2.57 -10.96
CA ILE A 233 13.51 -1.65 -9.90
C ILE A 233 14.21 -0.31 -10.05
N VAL A 234 13.78 0.68 -9.25
CA VAL A 234 14.53 1.91 -8.99
C VAL A 234 15.16 1.80 -7.60
N LEU A 235 16.47 2.09 -7.49
CA LEU A 235 17.20 2.26 -6.24
C LEU A 235 17.41 3.75 -6.00
N SER A 236 16.88 4.26 -4.90
CA SER A 236 17.01 5.66 -4.48
C SER A 236 18.04 5.79 -3.36
N MET A 237 19.01 6.66 -3.53
CA MET A 237 19.98 7.00 -2.48
C MET A 237 19.43 8.17 -1.68
N ASP A 238 18.94 7.90 -0.46
CA ASP A 238 18.49 8.94 0.46
C ASP A 238 19.71 9.53 1.19
N GLU A 239 19.86 10.84 1.13
CA GLU A 239 20.96 11.58 1.76
C GLU A 239 20.49 12.48 2.91
N GLU A 240 19.18 12.60 3.12
CA GLU A 240 18.59 13.61 4.00
C GLU A 240 18.17 13.04 5.37
N SER A 241 17.85 11.74 5.45
CA SER A 241 17.28 11.17 6.68
C SER A 241 18.35 10.92 7.74
N SER A 242 18.18 11.49 8.93
CA SER A 242 19.06 11.31 10.09
C SER A 242 18.45 10.39 11.16
N THR A 243 17.14 10.15 11.12
CA THR A 243 16.41 9.19 11.98
C THR A 243 15.52 8.29 11.14
N SER A 244 15.07 7.18 11.73
CA SER A 244 14.14 6.27 11.04
C SER A 244 12.75 6.91 10.83
N GLU A 245 12.35 7.82 11.71
CA GLU A 245 11.13 8.60 11.60
C GLU A 245 11.21 9.58 10.41
N GLU A 246 12.35 10.25 10.23
CA GLU A 246 12.61 11.06 9.03
C GLU A 246 12.69 10.20 7.78
N ALA A 247 13.27 9.00 7.88
CA ALA A 247 13.35 8.08 6.75
C ALA A 247 11.97 7.67 6.24
N ILE A 248 11.07 7.20 7.11
CA ILE A 248 9.71 6.80 6.68
C ILE A 248 8.90 8.00 6.15
N GLU A 249 9.06 9.18 6.74
CA GLU A 249 8.46 10.42 6.22
C GLU A 249 9.01 10.74 4.82
N ASN A 250 10.33 10.67 4.62
CA ASN A 250 10.99 10.96 3.35
C ASN A 250 10.69 9.91 2.27
N LEU A 251 10.37 8.65 2.63
CA LEU A 251 9.90 7.66 1.65
C LEU A 251 8.63 8.14 0.93
N MET A 252 7.74 8.79 1.64
CA MET A 252 6.46 9.27 1.13
C MET A 252 6.51 10.71 0.63
N LEU A 253 7.19 11.61 1.35
CA LEU A 253 7.06 13.06 1.18
C LEU A 253 8.31 13.76 0.61
N ASN A 254 9.41 13.04 0.36
CA ASN A 254 10.57 13.60 -0.33
C ASN A 254 10.53 13.28 -1.82
N GLY A 255 10.53 14.31 -2.67
CA GLY A 255 10.57 14.16 -4.12
C GLY A 255 11.98 14.08 -4.71
N THR A 256 13.04 14.20 -3.89
CA THR A 256 14.42 14.12 -4.36
C THR A 256 14.85 12.65 -4.50
N ASN A 257 15.49 12.33 -5.63
CA ASN A 257 15.92 10.96 -5.95
C ASN A 257 14.76 9.95 -5.91
N LYS A 258 13.57 10.32 -6.37
CA LYS A 258 12.40 9.45 -6.43
C LYS A 258 11.83 9.36 -7.85
N TYR A 259 11.16 8.24 -8.14
CA TYR A 259 10.41 8.04 -9.36
C TYR A 259 9.13 7.26 -9.06
N PHE A 260 8.09 7.98 -8.64
CA PHE A 260 6.87 7.38 -8.06
C PHE A 260 5.98 6.62 -9.06
N ASP A 261 6.24 6.73 -10.34
CA ASP A 261 5.54 5.93 -11.35
C ASP A 261 6.07 4.48 -11.42
N LYS A 262 7.24 4.18 -10.85
CA LYS A 262 7.81 2.83 -10.84
C LYS A 262 7.14 1.96 -9.78
N THR A 263 6.78 0.72 -10.13
CA THR A 263 6.07 -0.18 -9.20
C THR A 263 6.86 -0.42 -7.92
N ILE A 264 8.15 -0.69 -8.02
CA ILE A 264 9.02 -0.88 -6.84
C ILE A 264 10.16 0.13 -6.86
N GLN A 265 10.23 0.97 -5.82
CA GLN A 265 11.40 1.73 -5.45
C GLN A 265 11.97 1.19 -4.15
N VAL A 266 13.27 0.89 -4.15
CA VAL A 266 14.03 0.60 -2.93
C VAL A 266 14.83 1.83 -2.56
N ILE A 267 14.68 2.29 -1.35
CA ILE A 267 15.36 3.47 -0.82
C ILE A 267 16.44 3.00 0.19
N LEU A 268 17.67 3.36 -0.09
CA LEU A 268 18.78 3.13 0.83
C LEU A 268 19.03 4.41 1.63
N THR A 269 18.75 4.37 2.92
CA THR A 269 18.99 5.50 3.79
C THR A 269 20.50 5.67 4.06
N ASN A 270 20.90 6.84 4.52
CA ASN A 270 22.30 7.09 4.91
C ASN A 270 22.72 6.33 6.18
N LYS A 271 21.76 5.69 6.88
CA LYS A 271 22.00 4.78 8.01
C LYS A 271 22.04 3.30 7.62
N GLY A 272 21.95 2.98 6.33
CA GLY A 272 21.92 1.60 5.84
C GLY A 272 20.59 0.87 6.07
N GLU A 273 19.50 1.59 6.41
CA GLU A 273 18.17 1.02 6.43
C GLU A 273 17.62 0.88 5.01
N LEU A 274 16.80 -0.14 4.79
CA LEU A 274 16.08 -0.34 3.54
C LEU A 274 14.65 0.16 3.67
N GLY A 275 14.29 1.10 2.80
CA GLY A 275 12.92 1.52 2.60
C GLY A 275 12.37 0.99 1.27
N TYR A 276 11.07 0.79 1.22
CA TYR A 276 10.34 0.44 0.01
C TYR A 276 9.18 1.40 -0.20
N SER A 277 9.12 1.99 -1.38
CA SER A 277 7.96 2.78 -1.83
C SER A 277 7.32 2.06 -3.00
N ILE A 278 6.08 1.64 -2.85
CA ILE A 278 5.38 0.73 -3.77
C ILE A 278 4.18 1.44 -4.38
N GLU A 279 4.13 1.49 -5.70
CA GLU A 279 2.97 1.94 -6.45
C GLU A 279 1.90 0.83 -6.43
N HIS A 280 0.70 1.12 -5.92
CA HIS A 280 -0.28 0.11 -5.49
C HIS A 280 -1.25 -0.35 -6.59
N SER A 281 -1.21 0.21 -7.79
CA SER A 281 -2.21 -0.09 -8.84
C SER A 281 -2.33 -1.58 -9.14
N SER A 282 -1.21 -2.31 -9.19
CA SER A 282 -1.18 -3.69 -9.67
C SER A 282 -0.72 -4.73 -8.67
N VAL A 283 -0.22 -4.33 -7.50
CA VAL A 283 0.34 -5.21 -6.48
C VAL A 283 -0.17 -4.88 -5.09
N ASP A 284 -0.33 -5.89 -4.24
CA ASP A 284 -0.79 -5.76 -2.87
C ASP A 284 0.33 -6.00 -1.87
N GLY A 285 0.23 -5.43 -0.66
CA GLY A 285 1.23 -5.57 0.39
C GLY A 285 1.57 -7.03 0.70
N THR A 286 0.56 -7.91 0.73
CA THR A 286 0.78 -9.34 1.03
C THR A 286 1.62 -10.08 -0.02
N THR A 287 1.64 -9.61 -1.27
CA THR A 287 2.43 -10.22 -2.35
C THR A 287 3.83 -9.66 -2.43
N ILE A 288 3.99 -8.35 -2.26
CA ILE A 288 5.30 -7.70 -2.34
C ILE A 288 6.25 -8.15 -1.20
N PHE A 289 5.68 -8.60 -0.07
CA PHE A 289 6.48 -9.15 1.02
C PHE A 289 7.29 -10.38 0.63
N ALA A 290 6.94 -11.11 -0.42
CA ALA A 290 7.79 -12.17 -0.93
C ALA A 290 9.17 -11.66 -1.43
N VAL A 291 9.16 -10.51 -2.12
CA VAL A 291 10.41 -9.84 -2.57
C VAL A 291 11.17 -9.29 -1.36
N ILE A 292 10.47 -8.59 -0.47
CA ILE A 292 11.06 -7.95 0.71
C ILE A 292 11.72 -9.00 1.61
N SER A 293 11.04 -10.13 1.89
CA SER A 293 11.59 -11.23 2.69
C SER A 293 12.81 -11.84 2.03
N TYR A 294 12.73 -12.15 0.73
CA TYR A 294 13.85 -12.73 0.00
C TYR A 294 15.09 -11.83 0.04
N VAL A 295 14.93 -10.54 -0.17
CA VAL A 295 16.03 -9.58 -0.10
C VAL A 295 16.58 -9.50 1.33
N ASN A 296 15.71 -9.40 2.34
CA ASN A 296 16.15 -9.26 3.73
C ASN A 296 16.91 -10.52 4.22
N GLU A 297 16.38 -11.71 3.96
CA GLU A 297 17.03 -12.99 4.28
C GLU A 297 18.39 -13.13 3.55
N GLY A 298 18.43 -12.71 2.28
CA GLY A 298 19.66 -12.72 1.49
C GLY A 298 20.74 -11.76 2.01
N LEU A 299 20.35 -10.65 2.65
CA LEU A 299 21.31 -9.71 3.27
C LEU A 299 21.95 -10.29 4.54
N GLU A 300 21.29 -11.21 5.22
CA GLU A 300 21.83 -11.91 6.39
C GLU A 300 22.83 -13.02 5.98
N SER A 301 22.74 -13.50 4.76
CA SER A 301 23.54 -14.62 4.23
C SER A 301 24.76 -14.12 3.47
N ASP A 302 25.80 -14.94 3.41
CA ASP A 302 26.96 -14.69 2.55
C ASP A 302 26.59 -14.99 1.08
N GLU A 303 27.14 -14.20 0.17
CA GLU A 303 26.99 -14.46 -1.25
C GLU A 303 27.83 -15.68 -1.65
N PRO A 304 27.27 -16.65 -2.38
CA PRO A 304 28.04 -17.76 -2.91
C PRO A 304 29.19 -17.25 -3.80
N GLU A 305 30.39 -17.78 -3.60
CA GLU A 305 31.52 -17.56 -4.52
C GLU A 305 31.24 -18.29 -5.85
N THR A 306 30.67 -17.57 -6.79
CA THR A 306 30.45 -18.05 -8.16
C THR A 306 31.27 -17.20 -9.11
N ILE A 307 31.96 -17.83 -10.05
CA ILE A 307 32.66 -17.12 -11.12
C ILE A 307 31.60 -16.76 -12.16
N TYR A 308 31.25 -15.50 -12.21
CA TYR A 308 30.36 -14.96 -13.23
C TYR A 308 31.18 -14.12 -14.21
N THR A 309 30.56 -13.58 -15.18
CA THR A 309 31.07 -12.86 -16.33
C THR A 309 32.44 -12.16 -16.19
N THR A 310 33.22 -12.17 -17.24
CA THR A 310 34.48 -11.41 -17.35
C THR A 310 34.26 -9.95 -17.81
N GLU A 311 33.04 -9.61 -18.18
CA GLU A 311 32.70 -8.25 -18.62
C GLU A 311 32.40 -7.36 -17.41
N PRO A 312 33.00 -6.16 -17.32
CA PRO A 312 32.73 -5.24 -16.23
C PRO A 312 31.31 -4.67 -16.36
N THR A 313 30.57 -4.61 -15.26
CA THR A 313 29.35 -3.84 -15.22
C THR A 313 29.66 -2.34 -15.34
N LEU A 314 28.82 -1.63 -16.07
CA LEU A 314 28.93 -0.18 -16.24
C LEU A 314 27.74 0.50 -15.58
N MET A 315 28.04 1.58 -14.85
CA MET A 315 27.05 2.54 -14.38
C MET A 315 27.05 3.74 -15.31
N GLU A 316 25.97 3.91 -16.05
CA GLU A 316 25.86 4.91 -17.12
C GLU A 316 24.91 6.03 -16.68
N LYS A 317 25.42 7.29 -16.67
CA LYS A 317 24.63 8.48 -16.39
C LYS A 317 23.71 8.80 -17.56
N GLN A 318 22.42 8.94 -17.28
CA GLN A 318 21.43 9.32 -18.26
C GLN A 318 21.41 10.86 -18.43
N GLN A 319 21.93 11.34 -19.55
CA GLN A 319 22.04 12.77 -19.85
C GLN A 319 20.76 13.28 -20.51
N TRP A 320 19.99 14.12 -19.80
CA TRP A 320 18.70 14.62 -20.26
C TRP A 320 18.80 15.85 -21.15
N GLU A 321 18.08 15.88 -22.24
CA GLU A 321 17.87 17.04 -23.10
C GLU A 321 16.62 17.81 -22.62
N LEU A 322 16.83 18.84 -21.80
CA LEU A 322 15.75 19.59 -21.16
C LEU A 322 15.63 21.01 -21.72
N SER A 323 14.49 21.33 -22.31
CA SER A 323 14.15 22.71 -22.70
C SER A 323 14.02 23.62 -21.45
N ALA A 324 14.08 24.92 -21.67
CA ALA A 324 13.86 25.90 -20.59
C ALA A 324 12.46 25.75 -19.96
N GLU A 325 11.47 25.38 -20.75
CA GLU A 325 10.10 25.15 -20.30
C GLU A 325 10.00 23.92 -19.39
N ILE A 326 10.59 22.78 -19.78
CA ILE A 326 10.64 21.58 -18.96
C ILE A 326 11.37 21.87 -17.64
N LYS A 327 12.54 22.52 -17.68
CA LYS A 327 13.29 22.90 -16.46
C LYS A 327 12.44 23.75 -15.51
N LYS A 328 11.70 24.74 -16.06
CA LYS A 328 10.80 25.58 -15.27
C LYS A 328 9.68 24.76 -14.62
N SER A 329 9.12 23.80 -15.34
CA SER A 329 8.07 22.91 -14.82
C SER A 329 8.60 22.00 -13.72
N LEU A 330 9.78 21.41 -13.86
CA LEU A 330 10.42 20.59 -12.83
C LEU A 330 10.67 21.41 -11.54
N MET A 331 11.19 22.64 -11.65
CA MET A 331 11.36 23.53 -10.49
C MET A 331 10.03 23.92 -9.83
N ARG A 332 8.95 24.04 -10.59
CA ARG A 332 7.62 24.27 -10.05
C ARG A 332 7.17 23.05 -9.24
N PHE A 333 7.28 21.84 -9.79
CA PHE A 333 6.90 20.61 -9.09
C PHE A 333 7.70 20.39 -7.82
N GLU A 334 8.98 20.74 -7.78
CA GLU A 334 9.75 20.69 -6.53
C GLU A 334 9.15 21.61 -5.44
N LYS A 335 8.76 22.83 -5.81
CA LYS A 335 8.12 23.78 -4.88
C LYS A 335 6.75 23.28 -4.43
N ASP A 336 5.96 22.78 -5.39
CA ASP A 336 4.61 22.26 -5.09
C ASP A 336 4.69 21.03 -4.19
N HIS A 337 5.61 20.11 -4.43
CA HIS A 337 5.80 18.94 -3.60
C HIS A 337 6.37 19.27 -2.21
N ALA A 338 7.29 20.23 -2.12
CA ALA A 338 7.76 20.74 -0.82
C ALA A 338 6.65 21.41 0.01
N ARG A 339 5.58 21.93 -0.63
CA ARG A 339 4.40 22.41 0.06
C ARG A 339 3.56 21.24 0.58
N VAL A 340 3.36 20.19 -0.22
CA VAL A 340 2.65 18.97 0.22
C VAL A 340 3.28 18.39 1.48
N LYS A 341 4.61 18.35 1.57
CA LYS A 341 5.31 17.91 2.79
C LYS A 341 4.90 18.71 4.05
N LYS A 342 4.62 20.02 3.91
CA LYS A 342 4.19 20.88 5.03
C LYS A 342 2.70 20.73 5.35
N GLU A 343 1.90 20.30 4.38
CA GLU A 343 0.45 20.09 4.50
C GLU A 343 0.11 18.70 5.01
N PHE A 344 1.12 17.86 5.23
CA PHE A 344 0.97 16.47 5.68
C PHE A 344 1.55 16.29 7.09
N SER A 345 0.99 15.34 7.83
CA SER A 345 1.47 14.92 9.14
C SER A 345 1.62 13.40 9.15
N ILE A 346 2.76 12.92 9.63
CA ILE A 346 3.02 11.50 9.89
C ILE A 346 3.39 11.35 11.36
N LYS A 347 2.72 10.40 12.03
CA LYS A 347 2.96 10.06 13.43
C LYS A 347 3.30 8.59 13.52
N THR A 348 4.49 8.30 14.01
CA THR A 348 4.94 6.91 14.25
C THR A 348 5.12 6.70 15.74
N THR A 349 4.61 5.59 16.25
CA THR A 349 4.71 5.20 17.67
C THR A 349 4.91 3.71 17.78
N ILE A 350 5.74 3.27 18.71
CA ILE A 350 5.89 1.87 19.08
C ILE A 350 5.42 1.69 20.52
N PHE A 351 4.29 1.02 20.69
CA PHE A 351 3.78 0.61 21.98
C PHE A 351 4.53 -0.63 22.45
N ASN A 352 5.31 -0.51 23.54
CA ASN A 352 6.23 -1.54 24.01
C ASN A 352 5.76 -2.29 25.28
N SER A 353 4.55 -2.01 25.78
CA SER A 353 4.08 -2.64 27.02
C SER A 353 3.71 -4.11 26.85
N PHE A 354 3.26 -4.51 25.68
CA PHE A 354 2.96 -5.88 25.25
C PHE A 354 2.65 -5.92 23.74
N GLY A 355 2.58 -7.13 23.18
CA GLY A 355 2.24 -7.37 21.78
C GLY A 355 1.28 -8.56 21.61
N SER A 356 1.35 -9.20 20.43
CA SER A 356 0.43 -10.26 20.04
C SER A 356 0.44 -11.48 20.97
N ASP A 357 1.57 -11.79 21.62
CA ASP A 357 1.69 -12.93 22.53
C ASP A 357 0.83 -12.75 23.79
N GLU A 358 0.80 -11.54 24.34
CA GLU A 358 -0.04 -11.24 25.50
C GLU A 358 -1.52 -11.21 25.11
N ILE A 359 -1.85 -10.65 23.94
CA ILE A 359 -3.24 -10.61 23.44
C ILE A 359 -3.80 -12.03 23.23
N LYS A 360 -3.00 -12.94 22.68
CA LYS A 360 -3.40 -14.34 22.49
C LYS A 360 -3.75 -15.03 23.82
N LYS A 361 -3.05 -14.69 24.92
CA LYS A 361 -3.38 -15.21 26.26
C LYS A 361 -4.74 -14.74 26.77
N MET A 362 -5.24 -13.61 26.27
CA MET A 362 -6.60 -13.11 26.58
C MET A 362 -7.69 -13.85 25.80
N ASN A 363 -7.37 -14.90 25.03
CA ASN A 363 -8.28 -15.60 24.12
C ASN A 363 -8.95 -14.67 23.09
N ILE A 364 -8.22 -13.66 22.62
CA ILE A 364 -8.68 -12.67 21.65
C ILE A 364 -7.73 -12.70 20.43
N SER A 365 -8.28 -12.58 19.23
CA SER A 365 -7.47 -12.36 18.02
C SER A 365 -6.71 -11.03 18.14
N PRO A 366 -5.38 -10.98 17.91
CA PRO A 366 -4.62 -9.73 17.96
C PRO A 366 -5.18 -8.62 17.06
N ASP A 367 -5.66 -8.97 15.89
CA ASP A 367 -6.28 -8.05 14.95
C ASP A 367 -7.62 -7.52 15.45
N ALA A 368 -8.49 -8.40 15.97
CA ALA A 368 -9.75 -8.00 16.62
C ALA A 368 -9.51 -7.10 17.83
N PHE A 369 -8.47 -7.40 18.63
CA PHE A 369 -8.08 -6.57 19.78
C PHE A 369 -7.68 -5.15 19.33
N PHE A 370 -6.85 -5.05 18.30
CA PHE A 370 -6.46 -3.76 17.74
C PHE A 370 -7.69 -2.96 17.28
N HIS A 371 -8.60 -3.59 16.55
CA HIS A 371 -9.82 -2.93 16.07
C HIS A 371 -10.85 -2.61 17.16
N MET A 372 -10.90 -3.35 18.26
CA MET A 372 -11.66 -2.94 19.46
C MET A 372 -11.07 -1.67 20.07
N ALA A 373 -9.76 -1.65 20.29
CA ALA A 373 -9.06 -0.48 20.81
C ALA A 373 -9.22 0.74 19.88
N LEU A 374 -9.21 0.53 18.57
CA LEU A 374 -9.43 1.60 17.59
C LEU A 374 -10.84 2.19 17.69
N GLN A 375 -11.87 1.37 17.95
CA GLN A 375 -13.24 1.89 18.15
C GLN A 375 -13.34 2.73 19.43
N ILE A 376 -12.69 2.30 20.52
CA ILE A 376 -12.60 3.09 21.76
C ILE A 376 -11.88 4.42 21.49
N ALA A 377 -10.72 4.34 20.86
CA ALA A 377 -9.88 5.50 20.59
C ALA A 377 -10.56 6.53 19.67
N GLN A 378 -11.24 6.08 18.61
CA GLN A 378 -11.95 7.00 17.73
C GLN A 378 -13.13 7.67 18.43
N TYR A 379 -13.91 6.93 19.25
CA TYR A 379 -15.00 7.52 20.00
C TYR A 379 -14.49 8.58 20.99
N ARG A 380 -13.43 8.31 21.73
CA ARG A 380 -12.79 9.25 22.65
C ARG A 380 -12.18 10.47 21.93
N THR A 381 -11.75 10.29 20.67
CA THR A 381 -11.16 11.36 19.88
C THR A 381 -12.20 12.24 19.21
N PHE A 382 -13.24 11.64 18.61
CA PHE A 382 -14.19 12.33 17.73
C PHE A 382 -15.61 12.44 18.31
N GLY A 383 -15.91 11.78 19.42
CA GLY A 383 -17.24 11.76 20.05
C GLY A 383 -18.30 10.98 19.27
N THR A 384 -17.90 10.26 18.20
CA THR A 384 -18.79 9.49 17.35
C THR A 384 -18.05 8.33 16.69
N PHE A 385 -18.81 7.34 16.20
CA PHE A 385 -18.26 6.27 15.39
C PHE A 385 -18.23 6.66 13.91
N ARG A 386 -17.15 6.30 13.25
CA ARG A 386 -16.94 6.52 11.83
C ARG A 386 -16.52 5.23 11.16
N SER A 387 -16.69 5.17 9.85
CA SER A 387 -16.32 4.00 9.09
C SER A 387 -14.81 3.76 9.11
N VAL A 388 -14.44 2.51 9.35
CA VAL A 388 -13.07 2.02 9.33
C VAL A 388 -12.93 1.01 8.21
N TYR A 389 -12.09 1.34 7.22
CA TYR A 389 -11.72 0.44 6.13
C TYR A 389 -10.67 -0.57 6.62
N GLU A 390 -10.91 -1.85 6.41
CA GLU A 390 -9.97 -2.92 6.70
C GLU A 390 -9.87 -3.87 5.50
N PRO A 391 -8.71 -3.95 4.82
CA PRO A 391 -8.54 -4.81 3.66
C PRO A 391 -8.39 -6.28 4.07
N VAL A 392 -9.13 -7.15 3.42
CA VAL A 392 -9.04 -8.61 3.59
C VAL A 392 -8.58 -9.23 2.28
N SER A 393 -7.43 -9.91 2.29
CA SER A 393 -6.92 -10.60 1.11
C SER A 393 -7.87 -11.70 0.63
N VAL A 394 -8.22 -11.67 -0.64
CA VAL A 394 -9.04 -12.69 -1.34
C VAL A 394 -8.24 -13.46 -2.39
N ARG A 395 -6.94 -13.60 -2.19
CA ARG A 395 -6.03 -14.32 -3.09
C ARG A 395 -6.26 -15.84 -3.17
N ALA A 396 -7.20 -16.38 -2.41
CA ALA A 396 -7.73 -17.74 -2.66
C ALA A 396 -8.51 -17.81 -3.98
N PHE A 397 -8.95 -16.67 -4.53
CA PHE A 397 -9.56 -16.55 -5.84
C PHE A 397 -8.52 -16.18 -6.90
N TYR A 398 -8.76 -16.62 -8.13
CA TYR A 398 -7.92 -16.29 -9.27
C TYR A 398 -7.87 -14.76 -9.50
N GLU A 399 -6.68 -14.22 -9.64
CA GLU A 399 -6.42 -12.77 -9.69
C GLU A 399 -7.07 -11.95 -8.55
N GLY A 400 -7.35 -12.61 -7.42
CA GLY A 400 -7.97 -12.00 -6.25
C GLY A 400 -7.07 -10.92 -5.63
N ARG A 401 -7.67 -9.77 -5.29
CA ARG A 401 -7.02 -8.65 -4.61
C ARG A 401 -7.47 -8.58 -3.15
N THR A 402 -8.34 -7.67 -2.84
CA THR A 402 -8.87 -7.46 -1.49
C THR A 402 -10.38 -7.26 -1.47
N GLU A 403 -11.02 -7.72 -0.40
CA GLU A 403 -12.34 -7.28 0.05
C GLU A 403 -12.16 -6.28 1.19
N CYS A 404 -13.20 -5.55 1.58
CA CYS A 404 -13.20 -4.67 2.76
C CYS A 404 -14.13 -5.23 3.85
N ALA A 405 -13.63 -5.35 5.08
CA ALA A 405 -14.40 -5.91 6.20
C ALA A 405 -15.22 -4.88 6.97
N ARG A 406 -15.02 -3.59 6.81
CA ARG A 406 -15.64 -2.52 7.62
C ARG A 406 -15.58 -2.82 9.11
N ALA A 407 -14.49 -2.47 9.75
CA ALA A 407 -14.18 -2.94 11.11
C ALA A 407 -15.12 -2.38 12.21
N THR A 408 -15.93 -1.37 11.92
CA THR A 408 -16.95 -0.86 12.85
C THR A 408 -18.16 -1.79 12.88
N SER A 409 -18.60 -2.24 14.06
CA SER A 409 -19.74 -3.15 14.25
C SER A 409 -20.52 -2.81 15.51
N MET A 410 -21.77 -3.31 15.63
CA MET A 410 -22.61 -3.08 16.80
C MET A 410 -21.99 -3.64 18.07
N GLU A 411 -21.39 -4.84 18.02
CA GLU A 411 -20.74 -5.46 19.18
C GLU A 411 -19.59 -4.63 19.73
N LYS A 412 -18.84 -3.95 18.84
CA LYS A 412 -17.78 -3.01 19.26
C LYS A 412 -18.37 -1.73 19.83
N LEU A 413 -19.49 -1.24 19.27
CA LEU A 413 -20.21 -0.09 19.82
C LEU A 413 -20.75 -0.38 21.23
N ASP A 414 -21.30 -1.57 21.45
CA ASP A 414 -21.81 -1.97 22.76
C ASP A 414 -20.69 -2.03 23.80
N LEU A 415 -19.53 -2.58 23.42
CA LEU A 415 -18.33 -2.56 24.26
C LEU A 415 -17.91 -1.12 24.61
N VAL A 416 -17.82 -0.23 23.61
CA VAL A 416 -17.41 1.17 23.84
C VAL A 416 -18.42 1.89 24.74
N LYS A 417 -19.72 1.74 24.51
CA LYS A 417 -20.77 2.34 25.34
C LYS A 417 -20.71 1.84 26.79
N ALA A 418 -20.49 0.55 26.98
CA ALA A 418 -20.37 -0.04 28.31
C ALA A 418 -19.14 0.50 29.07
N LEU A 419 -18.00 0.63 28.37
CA LEU A 419 -16.78 1.21 28.95
C LEU A 419 -16.97 2.69 29.33
N GLU A 420 -17.56 3.50 28.46
CA GLU A 420 -17.75 4.95 28.70
C GLU A 420 -18.80 5.22 29.78
N ASN A 421 -19.79 4.34 29.97
CA ASN A 421 -20.75 4.45 31.08
C ASN A 421 -20.11 4.12 32.44
N GLY A 422 -19.09 3.25 32.48
CA GLY A 422 -18.32 2.95 33.68
C GLY A 422 -19.07 2.20 34.79
N GLU A 423 -20.27 1.64 34.49
CA GLU A 423 -21.14 0.98 35.48
C GLU A 423 -21.02 -0.56 35.44
N GLU A 424 -20.40 -1.09 34.37
CA GLU A 424 -20.36 -2.54 34.12
C GLU A 424 -19.22 -3.24 34.89
N SER A 425 -19.47 -4.50 35.29
CA SER A 425 -18.42 -5.32 35.88
C SER A 425 -17.40 -5.78 34.86
N HIS A 426 -16.20 -6.16 35.31
CA HIS A 426 -15.17 -6.69 34.42
C HIS A 426 -15.60 -7.97 33.70
N GLU A 427 -16.45 -8.79 34.30
CA GLU A 427 -17.01 -9.99 33.68
C GLU A 427 -17.90 -9.63 32.49
N VAL A 428 -18.77 -8.61 32.64
CA VAL A 428 -19.62 -8.11 31.56
C VAL A 428 -18.79 -7.50 30.45
N LEU A 429 -17.82 -6.67 30.79
CA LEU A 429 -16.92 -6.04 29.80
C LEU A 429 -16.10 -7.09 29.03
N TYR A 430 -15.59 -8.11 29.71
CA TYR A 430 -14.85 -9.19 29.05
C TYR A 430 -15.76 -10.03 28.12
N ASP A 431 -17.02 -10.30 28.52
CA ASP A 431 -18.00 -10.95 27.64
C ASP A 431 -18.27 -10.12 26.38
N LEU A 432 -18.40 -8.79 26.51
CA LEU A 432 -18.53 -7.87 25.36
C LEU A 432 -17.28 -7.89 24.47
N MET A 433 -16.07 -7.94 25.06
CA MET A 433 -14.83 -8.10 24.28
C MET A 433 -14.83 -9.40 23.48
N GLN A 434 -15.26 -10.52 24.07
CA GLN A 434 -15.34 -11.82 23.38
C GLN A 434 -16.35 -11.76 22.22
N LYS A 435 -17.51 -11.15 22.41
CA LYS A 435 -18.53 -10.95 21.37
C LYS A 435 -17.99 -10.08 20.22
N ALA A 436 -17.36 -8.97 20.55
CA ALA A 436 -16.75 -8.07 19.57
C ALA A 436 -15.63 -8.75 18.76
N SER A 437 -14.81 -9.58 19.44
CA SER A 437 -13.76 -10.38 18.78
C SER A 437 -14.33 -11.44 17.85
N ALA A 438 -15.37 -12.15 18.29
CA ALA A 438 -16.04 -13.17 17.49
C ALA A 438 -16.69 -12.57 16.23
N ALA A 439 -17.44 -11.47 16.37
CA ALA A 439 -18.08 -10.77 15.27
C ALA A 439 -17.05 -10.24 14.26
N HIS A 440 -15.94 -9.67 14.73
CA HIS A 440 -14.86 -9.22 13.87
C HIS A 440 -14.26 -10.38 13.07
N THR A 441 -13.91 -11.48 13.75
CA THR A 441 -13.31 -12.66 13.13
C THR A 441 -14.26 -13.30 12.11
N ASP A 442 -15.55 -13.40 12.42
CA ASP A 442 -16.56 -13.91 11.49
C ASP A 442 -16.64 -13.04 10.22
N ARG A 443 -16.67 -11.72 10.38
CA ARG A 443 -16.69 -10.78 9.25
C ARG A 443 -15.46 -10.94 8.35
N ILE A 444 -14.26 -11.05 8.92
CA ILE A 444 -13.02 -11.33 8.18
C ILE A 444 -13.11 -12.66 7.43
N VAL A 445 -13.61 -13.72 8.08
CA VAL A 445 -13.77 -15.04 7.45
C VAL A 445 -14.77 -14.99 6.29
N ARG A 446 -15.91 -14.32 6.47
CA ARG A 446 -16.90 -14.11 5.38
C ARG A 446 -16.28 -13.37 4.20
N CYS A 447 -15.58 -12.27 4.43
CA CYS A 447 -14.88 -11.52 3.38
C CYS A 447 -13.86 -12.39 2.63
N ARG A 448 -13.03 -13.14 3.36
CA ARG A 448 -12.02 -14.03 2.78
C ARG A 448 -12.62 -15.13 1.89
N LYS A 449 -13.82 -15.56 2.19
CA LYS A 449 -14.58 -16.56 1.42
C LYS A 449 -15.37 -15.98 0.24
N GLY A 450 -15.29 -14.66 -0.01
CA GLY A 450 -16.02 -13.99 -1.08
C GLY A 450 -17.44 -13.56 -0.70
N PHE A 451 -17.82 -13.63 0.58
CA PHE A 451 -19.14 -13.20 1.09
C PHE A 451 -19.08 -11.79 1.71
N GLY A 452 -18.12 -10.97 1.27
CA GLY A 452 -18.08 -9.55 1.59
C GLY A 452 -19.14 -8.76 0.84
N VAL A 453 -19.40 -7.55 1.31
CA VAL A 453 -20.44 -6.66 0.74
C VAL A 453 -19.85 -5.64 -0.23
N GLU A 454 -18.65 -5.14 0.08
CA GLU A 454 -18.08 -3.97 -0.59
C GLU A 454 -17.81 -4.18 -2.08
N ARG A 455 -17.12 -5.26 -2.44
CA ARG A 455 -16.74 -5.50 -3.84
C ARG A 455 -17.94 -5.90 -4.69
N HIS A 456 -18.88 -6.63 -4.09
CA HIS A 456 -20.15 -6.95 -4.78
C HIS A 456 -20.95 -5.69 -5.09
N MET A 457 -21.16 -4.81 -4.10
CA MET A 457 -21.87 -3.55 -4.30
C MET A 457 -21.14 -2.63 -5.28
N TYR A 458 -19.80 -2.60 -5.24
CA TYR A 458 -19.00 -1.89 -6.25
C TYR A 458 -19.25 -2.46 -7.66
N GLY A 459 -19.30 -3.78 -7.81
CA GLY A 459 -19.61 -4.43 -9.10
C GLY A 459 -20.98 -4.01 -9.64
N LEU A 460 -22.01 -4.04 -8.79
CA LEU A 460 -23.36 -3.61 -9.19
C LEU A 460 -23.39 -2.12 -9.59
N GLU A 461 -22.72 -1.26 -8.86
CA GLU A 461 -22.61 0.17 -9.18
C GLU A 461 -21.87 0.40 -10.51
N GLN A 462 -20.81 -0.39 -10.80
CA GLN A 462 -20.12 -0.33 -12.09
C GLN A 462 -21.01 -0.84 -13.23
N MET A 463 -21.80 -1.89 -13.01
CA MET A 463 -22.77 -2.34 -14.03
C MET A 463 -23.81 -1.27 -14.34
N TYR A 464 -24.30 -0.54 -13.35
CA TYR A 464 -25.16 0.63 -13.58
C TYR A 464 -24.43 1.70 -14.42
N THR A 465 -23.19 2.04 -14.04
CA THR A 465 -22.42 3.08 -14.74
C THR A 465 -22.16 2.74 -16.20
N LEU A 466 -21.91 1.47 -16.51
CA LEU A 466 -21.55 1.01 -17.86
C LEU A 466 -22.77 0.66 -18.72
N HIS A 467 -23.86 0.17 -18.12
CA HIS A 467 -24.97 -0.45 -18.83
C HIS A 467 -26.36 0.03 -18.37
N GLY A 468 -26.44 1.02 -17.48
CA GLY A 468 -27.73 1.47 -16.93
C GLY A 468 -28.73 1.90 -18.01
N GLU A 469 -28.28 2.65 -19.01
CA GLU A 469 -29.11 3.07 -20.15
C GLU A 469 -29.63 1.86 -20.95
N ASP A 470 -28.78 0.89 -21.25
CA ASP A 470 -29.14 -0.32 -21.99
C ASP A 470 -30.12 -1.20 -21.21
N LEU A 471 -30.07 -1.15 -19.88
CA LEU A 471 -30.99 -1.84 -18.98
C LEU A 471 -32.30 -1.06 -18.75
N GLY A 472 -32.48 0.10 -19.40
CA GLY A 472 -33.63 0.97 -19.24
C GLY A 472 -33.71 1.68 -17.89
N MET A 473 -32.60 1.85 -17.21
CA MET A 473 -32.48 2.54 -15.93
C MET A 473 -32.18 4.02 -16.18
N THR A 474 -33.22 4.85 -16.15
CA THR A 474 -33.10 6.29 -16.40
C THR A 474 -32.52 7.06 -15.22
N ASP A 475 -32.78 6.56 -14.02
CA ASP A 475 -32.34 7.17 -12.78
C ASP A 475 -31.34 6.26 -12.06
N ARG A 476 -30.38 6.88 -11.34
CA ARG A 476 -29.44 6.16 -10.48
C ARG A 476 -30.22 5.47 -9.36
N PRO A 477 -30.03 4.16 -9.12
CA PRO A 477 -30.64 3.46 -8.00
C PRO A 477 -30.43 4.21 -6.69
N ALA A 478 -31.52 4.39 -5.93
CA ALA A 478 -31.53 5.20 -4.70
C ALA A 478 -30.48 4.73 -3.69
N LEU A 479 -30.21 3.43 -3.62
CA LEU A 479 -29.20 2.85 -2.74
C LEU A 479 -27.80 3.47 -2.93
N PHE A 480 -27.39 3.71 -4.16
CA PHE A 480 -26.05 4.27 -4.44
C PHE A 480 -25.92 5.75 -4.05
N SER A 481 -27.01 6.38 -3.64
CA SER A 481 -27.07 7.75 -3.11
C SER A 481 -27.58 7.80 -1.65
N ASP A 482 -27.85 6.64 -1.06
CA ASP A 482 -28.36 6.54 0.31
C ASP A 482 -27.32 6.98 1.34
N THR A 483 -27.76 7.73 2.35
CA THR A 483 -26.88 8.30 3.37
C THR A 483 -26.17 7.21 4.19
N GLY A 484 -26.86 6.14 4.55
CA GLY A 484 -26.29 5.03 5.32
C GLY A 484 -25.22 4.30 4.50
N TYR A 485 -25.53 3.99 3.26
CA TYR A 485 -24.61 3.35 2.33
C TYR A 485 -23.33 4.17 2.09
N LEU A 486 -23.50 5.47 1.81
CA LEU A 486 -22.36 6.39 1.60
C LEU A 486 -21.53 6.59 2.87
N THR A 487 -22.17 6.67 4.05
CA THR A 487 -21.45 6.78 5.33
C THR A 487 -20.61 5.53 5.62
N MET A 488 -21.17 4.33 5.38
CA MET A 488 -20.42 3.08 5.52
C MET A 488 -19.18 3.06 4.60
N ARG A 489 -19.31 3.51 3.38
CA ARG A 489 -18.21 3.51 2.39
C ARG A 489 -17.24 4.68 2.51
N HIS A 490 -17.47 5.63 3.40
CA HIS A 490 -16.56 6.75 3.62
C HIS A 490 -15.35 6.29 4.43
N ASP A 491 -14.19 6.13 3.79
CA ASP A 491 -12.95 5.58 4.34
C ASP A 491 -12.25 6.57 5.29
N PHE A 492 -12.99 7.03 6.33
CA PHE A 492 -12.51 8.05 7.27
C PHE A 492 -11.23 7.62 8.00
N ILE A 493 -11.18 6.37 8.47
CA ILE A 493 -9.96 5.73 8.93
C ILE A 493 -9.69 4.55 8.01
N SER A 494 -8.73 4.69 7.12
CA SER A 494 -8.25 3.58 6.29
C SER A 494 -7.17 2.84 7.05
N THR A 495 -7.37 1.54 7.33
CA THR A 495 -6.39 0.75 8.08
C THR A 495 -5.67 -0.26 7.18
N SER A 496 -4.47 -0.65 7.63
CA SER A 496 -3.76 -1.78 7.05
C SER A 496 -2.87 -2.44 8.09
N GLY A 497 -3.25 -3.64 8.51
CA GLY A 497 -2.55 -4.45 9.50
C GLY A 497 -1.56 -5.43 8.87
N MET A 498 -0.50 -5.75 9.61
CA MET A 498 0.42 -6.83 9.28
C MET A 498 1.10 -7.38 10.54
N ALA A 499 1.69 -8.57 10.40
CA ALA A 499 2.61 -9.15 11.36
C ALA A 499 3.87 -9.55 10.58
N TYR A 500 4.96 -8.77 10.72
CA TYR A 500 6.23 -9.01 10.06
C TYR A 500 7.37 -8.39 10.87
N ASP A 501 8.22 -9.22 11.44
CA ASP A 501 9.19 -8.85 12.50
C ASP A 501 10.27 -7.85 12.04
N ASN A 502 10.58 -7.86 10.74
CA ASN A 502 11.65 -7.02 10.18
C ASN A 502 11.12 -5.66 9.67
N VAL A 503 9.85 -5.34 9.88
CA VAL A 503 9.30 -4.03 9.52
C VAL A 503 9.25 -3.12 10.73
N LYS A 504 9.96 -1.99 10.65
CA LYS A 504 9.98 -0.96 11.69
C LYS A 504 8.79 -0.02 11.59
N TYR A 505 8.60 0.55 10.41
CA TYR A 505 7.51 1.47 10.12
C TYR A 505 6.85 1.15 8.79
N ARG A 506 5.57 1.46 8.71
CA ARG A 506 4.79 1.37 7.48
C ARG A 506 3.82 2.54 7.40
N ILE A 507 3.65 3.15 6.23
CA ILE A 507 2.78 4.32 6.07
C ILE A 507 2.16 4.35 4.66
N PHE A 508 0.97 4.92 4.57
CA PHE A 508 0.27 5.30 3.34
C PHE A 508 -0.60 6.53 3.64
N GLY A 509 -1.04 7.25 2.62
CA GLY A 509 -1.84 8.46 2.80
C GLY A 509 -3.29 8.18 3.16
N PRO A 510 -4.01 9.16 3.74
CA PRO A 510 -5.46 9.07 3.94
C PRO A 510 -6.17 8.96 2.57
N VAL A 511 -7.28 8.23 2.55
CA VAL A 511 -8.05 7.94 1.33
C VAL A 511 -9.07 9.04 1.05
N VAL A 512 -9.54 9.73 2.08
CA VAL A 512 -10.53 10.82 1.99
C VAL A 512 -9.99 12.08 2.64
N GLU A 513 -10.50 13.23 2.21
CA GLU A 513 -10.19 14.53 2.82
C GLU A 513 -10.58 14.54 4.30
N GLY A 514 -9.72 15.05 5.18
CA GLY A 514 -9.91 15.05 6.63
C GLY A 514 -9.87 13.66 7.28
N GLY A 515 -9.55 12.62 6.51
CA GLY A 515 -9.41 11.24 7.00
C GLY A 515 -7.99 10.91 7.47
N PHE A 516 -7.81 9.63 7.85
CA PHE A 516 -6.56 9.10 8.40
C PHE A 516 -6.14 7.82 7.68
N GLY A 517 -4.86 7.73 7.31
CA GLY A 517 -4.23 6.47 6.95
C GLY A 517 -3.56 5.87 8.19
N LEU A 518 -3.97 4.69 8.62
CA LEU A 518 -3.48 4.05 9.82
C LEU A 518 -2.87 2.68 9.49
N ALA A 519 -1.55 2.60 9.48
CA ALA A 519 -0.84 1.34 9.35
C ALA A 519 -0.39 0.84 10.73
N TYR A 520 -0.58 -0.45 11.01
CA TYR A 520 -0.15 -1.06 12.26
C TYR A 520 0.59 -2.38 12.03
N ILE A 521 1.51 -2.70 12.95
CA ILE A 521 2.30 -3.92 12.91
C ILE A 521 2.15 -4.59 14.27
N LEU A 522 1.60 -5.80 14.27
CA LEU A 522 1.38 -6.60 15.49
C LEU A 522 2.57 -7.55 15.67
N LEU A 523 3.57 -7.10 16.44
CA LEU A 523 4.73 -7.91 16.81
C LEU A 523 4.43 -8.71 18.09
N ASP A 524 5.27 -9.69 18.39
CA ASP A 524 5.08 -10.56 19.56
C ASP A 524 5.04 -9.78 20.88
N GLN A 525 5.91 -8.76 21.04
CA GLN A 525 6.09 -8.01 22.28
C GLN A 525 5.77 -6.52 22.16
N SER A 526 5.38 -6.03 20.99
CA SER A 526 5.09 -4.61 20.74
C SER A 526 4.07 -4.41 19.63
N ILE A 527 3.52 -3.19 19.52
CA ILE A 527 2.61 -2.80 18.45
C ILE A 527 3.15 -1.49 17.84
N SER A 528 3.49 -1.50 16.55
CA SER A 528 3.81 -0.26 15.83
C SER A 528 2.54 0.35 15.27
N ILE A 529 2.35 1.65 15.51
CA ILE A 529 1.19 2.45 15.09
C ILE A 529 1.72 3.62 14.26
N ASN A 530 1.26 3.73 13.02
CA ASN A 530 1.72 4.77 12.11
C ASN A 530 0.49 5.45 11.49
N ILE A 531 0.31 6.73 11.76
CA ILE A 531 -0.85 7.50 11.32
C ILE A 531 -0.40 8.64 10.40
N SER A 532 -1.01 8.72 9.22
CA SER A 532 -0.91 9.85 8.31
C SER A 532 -2.21 10.64 8.28
N SER A 533 -2.11 11.95 8.15
CA SER A 533 -3.24 12.87 8.04
C SER A 533 -2.81 14.16 7.33
N SER A 534 -3.76 15.07 7.06
CA SER A 534 -3.41 16.45 6.79
C SER A 534 -2.76 17.09 8.04
N ALA A 535 -1.99 18.16 7.85
CA ALA A 535 -1.36 18.89 8.95
C ALA A 535 -2.41 19.49 9.91
N ASP A 536 -3.57 19.90 9.39
CA ASP A 536 -4.67 20.42 10.19
C ASP A 536 -5.25 19.38 11.15
N GLU A 537 -5.20 18.10 10.76
CA GLU A 537 -5.67 16.96 11.54
C GLU A 537 -4.58 16.35 12.46
N ALA A 538 -3.36 16.88 12.47
CA ALA A 538 -2.25 16.35 13.26
C ALA A 538 -2.58 16.26 14.77
N GLY A 539 -3.37 17.21 15.30
CA GLY A 539 -3.85 17.19 16.68
C GLY A 539 -4.78 16.02 16.98
N HIS A 540 -5.66 15.66 16.05
CA HIS A 540 -6.52 14.48 16.16
C HIS A 540 -5.72 13.18 15.99
N ALA A 541 -4.75 13.14 15.08
CA ALA A 541 -3.86 11.98 14.94
C ALA A 541 -3.09 11.70 16.24
N GLN A 542 -2.60 12.72 16.94
CA GLN A 542 -1.94 12.55 18.23
C GLN A 542 -2.91 12.06 19.33
N LYS A 543 -4.13 12.61 19.40
CA LYS A 543 -5.14 12.14 20.34
C LYS A 543 -5.54 10.70 20.07
N LEU A 544 -5.73 10.36 18.79
CA LEU A 544 -6.07 8.99 18.38
C LEU A 544 -4.98 7.99 18.81
N THR A 545 -3.70 8.35 18.64
CA THR A 545 -2.56 7.53 19.10
C THR A 545 -2.60 7.34 20.61
N ASN A 546 -2.75 8.43 21.38
CA ASN A 546 -2.78 8.35 22.84
C ASN A 546 -3.95 7.49 23.35
N HIS A 547 -5.15 7.70 22.79
CA HIS A 547 -6.34 6.92 23.17
C HIS A 547 -6.24 5.45 22.74
N LEU A 548 -5.49 5.13 21.66
CA LEU A 548 -5.19 3.73 21.30
C LEU A 548 -4.32 3.06 22.36
N GLU A 549 -3.25 3.71 22.80
CA GLU A 549 -2.37 3.18 23.85
C GLU A 549 -3.12 3.00 25.16
N ASP A 550 -3.94 3.98 25.56
CA ASP A 550 -4.80 3.87 26.75
C ASP A 550 -5.79 2.72 26.62
N ALA A 551 -6.43 2.56 25.47
CA ALA A 551 -7.39 1.48 25.22
C ALA A 551 -6.71 0.09 25.25
N PHE A 552 -5.49 -0.05 24.75
CA PHE A 552 -4.73 -1.31 24.88
C PHE A 552 -4.53 -1.69 26.34
N LEU A 553 -4.12 -0.74 27.18
CA LEU A 553 -3.90 -0.97 28.61
C LEU A 553 -5.20 -1.31 29.34
N GLU A 554 -6.28 -0.60 29.04
CA GLU A 554 -7.60 -0.82 29.63
C GLU A 554 -8.18 -2.20 29.29
N LEU A 555 -8.17 -2.58 28.00
CA LEU A 555 -8.63 -3.91 27.55
C LEU A 555 -7.82 -5.04 28.19
N ARG A 556 -6.48 -4.88 28.29
CA ARG A 556 -5.62 -5.83 28.99
C ARG A 556 -5.98 -5.92 30.47
N GLN A 557 -6.24 -4.80 31.14
CA GLN A 557 -6.59 -4.78 32.56
C GLN A 557 -7.91 -5.53 32.82
N ILE A 558 -8.91 -5.35 31.96
CA ILE A 558 -10.19 -6.07 32.05
C ILE A 558 -9.95 -7.57 31.92
N ALA A 559 -9.25 -8.00 30.87
CA ALA A 559 -8.98 -9.42 30.62
C ALA A 559 -8.20 -10.08 31.76
N ASN A 560 -7.14 -9.45 32.27
CA ASN A 560 -6.29 -9.98 33.34
C ASN A 560 -6.98 -10.10 34.70
N ARG A 561 -8.17 -9.54 34.89
CA ARG A 561 -8.96 -9.74 36.10
C ARG A 561 -9.88 -10.97 36.03
N ILE A 562 -10.07 -11.51 34.85
CA ILE A 562 -11.00 -12.62 34.60
C ILE A 562 -10.24 -13.92 34.29
N ILE A 563 -9.11 -13.80 33.55
CA ILE A 563 -8.23 -14.94 33.22
C ILE A 563 -7.18 -15.12 34.32
#